data_5d6bbbd1af0d960dc6d40def541ed719
#
_entry.id   5d6bbbd1af0d960dc6d40def541ed719
#
_cell.length_a   1.000
_cell.length_b   1.000
_cell.length_c   1.000
_cell.angle_alpha   90.00
_cell.angle_beta   90.00
_cell.angle_gamma   90.00
#
_symmetry.space_group_name_H-M   'P 1'
#
loop_
_entity.id
_entity.type
_entity.pdbx_description
1 polymer ?
#
loop_
_entity_poly.entity_id
_entity_poly.type
_entity_poly.pdbx_seq_one_letter_code
_entity_poly.pdbx_strand_id
1 'polypeptide(L)'
;MKLQSGVAEFGQLRDGIHRAVRPDGVRIFVKVRHDMPADFFLAEARGLAVLSSAPLRVPDVISVWEHGIALEDLGRGRASARDWENAGRGLADLHCSAGERFGLDSRGWCGDSTQDNTPDEDGFHFFAERRLLAQGRRAFDRGLLEHDDMRQLESICARLCEMLPKQPPVRVHGDLWMGNVHACANGELALIDGGAVHYGWAEADLAMLTLFGEPPASFFCAYETAAKIDKTWRKRAALLNLYHLLNHLNLFGASYLGGVRTVLRRYS
;
A
#
# COMPACT_ATOMS: atom_id res chain seq x y z
N MET A 1 -16.93 -14.22 -4.13
CA MET A 1 -17.58 -13.31 -3.17
C MET A 1 -18.96 -12.94 -3.73
N LYS A 2 -20.05 -13.28 -3.04
CA LYS A 2 -21.39 -12.92 -3.49
C LYS A 2 -21.63 -11.45 -3.18
N LEU A 3 -21.93 -10.63 -4.19
CA LEU A 3 -22.51 -9.31 -4.02
C LEU A 3 -23.79 -9.45 -3.20
N GLN A 4 -23.78 -9.00 -1.96
CA GLN A 4 -24.99 -9.04 -1.14
C GLN A 4 -25.89 -7.87 -1.48
N SER A 5 -27.19 -8.10 -1.43
CA SER A 5 -28.31 -7.28 -1.84
C SER A 5 -28.53 -5.99 -1.01
N GLY A 6 -27.48 -5.34 -0.56
CA GLY A 6 -27.53 -4.04 0.13
C GLY A 6 -27.26 -2.82 -0.76
N VAL A 7 -27.04 -3.03 -2.07
CA VAL A 7 -26.64 -1.99 -3.03
C VAL A 7 -27.72 -0.90 -3.20
N ALA A 8 -28.98 -1.21 -3.00
CA ALA A 8 -30.07 -0.24 -3.16
C ALA A 8 -30.01 0.93 -2.15
N GLU A 9 -29.37 0.72 -0.99
CA GLU A 9 -29.30 1.71 0.08
C GLU A 9 -28.21 2.77 -0.15
N PHE A 10 -27.14 2.43 -0.89
CA PHE A 10 -25.98 3.30 -1.12
C PHE A 10 -25.85 3.81 -2.57
N GLY A 11 -26.61 3.27 -3.50
CA GLY A 11 -26.47 3.54 -4.95
C GLY A 11 -26.82 4.96 -5.40
N GLN A 12 -27.34 5.83 -4.52
CA GLN A 12 -27.64 7.24 -4.80
C GLN A 12 -26.68 8.23 -4.14
N LEU A 13 -25.64 7.74 -3.44
CA LEU A 13 -24.66 8.61 -2.79
C LEU A 13 -23.78 9.29 -3.85
N ARG A 14 -23.46 10.55 -3.61
CA ARG A 14 -22.49 11.31 -4.41
C ARG A 14 -21.08 10.85 -4.08
N ASP A 15 -20.13 11.16 -4.96
CA ASP A 15 -18.71 10.92 -4.72
C ASP A 15 -18.25 11.50 -3.40
N GLY A 16 -17.43 10.74 -2.69
CA GLY A 16 -16.87 11.14 -1.41
C GLY A 16 -16.99 10.09 -0.32
N ILE A 17 -16.77 10.54 0.89
CA ILE A 17 -16.83 9.74 2.11
C ILE A 17 -18.13 10.04 2.87
N HIS A 18 -18.85 8.99 3.21
CA HIS A 18 -20.09 9.09 3.98
C HIS A 18 -19.99 8.24 5.25
N ARG A 19 -20.74 8.62 6.27
CA ARG A 19 -20.93 7.84 7.50
C ARG A 19 -22.42 7.68 7.76
N ALA A 20 -22.78 6.45 8.12
CA ALA A 20 -24.15 6.09 8.47
C ALA A 20 -24.18 5.21 9.72
N VAL A 21 -25.35 5.08 10.29
CA VAL A 21 -25.63 4.12 11.36
C VAL A 21 -26.82 3.29 10.91
N ARG A 22 -26.64 1.98 10.90
CA ARG A 22 -27.72 1.05 10.57
C ARG A 22 -28.77 0.99 11.69
N PRO A 23 -29.99 0.48 11.41
CA PRO A 23 -31.02 0.32 12.43
C PRO A 23 -30.59 -0.56 13.63
N ASP A 24 -29.64 -1.49 13.40
CA ASP A 24 -29.05 -2.35 14.43
C ASP A 24 -27.95 -1.66 15.26
N GLY A 25 -27.66 -0.36 15.00
CA GLY A 25 -26.65 0.42 15.67
C GLY A 25 -25.23 0.29 15.10
N VAL A 26 -25.03 -0.53 14.07
CA VAL A 26 -23.72 -0.71 13.41
C VAL A 26 -23.36 0.57 12.65
N ARG A 27 -22.18 1.12 12.95
CA ARG A 27 -21.62 2.29 12.27
C ARG A 27 -20.92 1.86 10.98
N ILE A 28 -21.19 2.60 9.90
CA ILE A 28 -20.70 2.30 8.55
C ILE A 28 -19.91 3.48 8.01
N PHE A 29 -18.78 3.18 7.39
CA PHE A 29 -17.94 4.10 6.62
C PHE A 29 -18.06 3.74 5.13
N VAL A 30 -18.49 4.68 4.31
CA VAL A 30 -18.78 4.45 2.89
C VAL A 30 -17.88 5.34 2.03
N LYS A 31 -17.21 4.74 1.05
CA LYS A 31 -16.47 5.44 -0.01
C LYS A 31 -17.23 5.28 -1.33
N VAL A 32 -17.40 6.38 -2.07
CA VAL A 32 -18.06 6.38 -3.39
C VAL A 32 -17.21 7.17 -4.40
N ARG A 33 -16.97 6.60 -5.56
CA ARG A 33 -16.22 7.18 -6.68
C ARG A 33 -16.81 6.68 -8.01
N HIS A 34 -17.54 7.52 -8.74
CA HIS A 34 -18.12 7.21 -10.05
C HIS A 34 -17.15 7.37 -11.22
N ASP A 35 -16.04 8.07 -10.99
CA ASP A 35 -14.97 8.30 -11.97
C ASP A 35 -13.95 7.16 -12.04
N MET A 36 -14.06 6.16 -11.15
CA MET A 36 -13.14 5.02 -11.10
C MET A 36 -13.72 3.78 -11.80
N PRO A 37 -12.86 2.93 -12.37
CA PRO A 37 -13.29 1.67 -12.96
C PRO A 37 -13.94 0.71 -11.95
N ALA A 38 -14.80 -0.18 -12.44
CA ALA A 38 -15.60 -1.10 -11.62
C ALA A 38 -14.80 -2.04 -10.70
N ASP A 39 -13.52 -2.27 -10.99
CA ASP A 39 -12.64 -3.11 -10.18
C ASP A 39 -11.90 -2.34 -9.06
N PHE A 40 -12.03 -1.02 -9.00
CA PHE A 40 -11.32 -0.18 -8.02
C PHE A 40 -11.64 -0.59 -6.57
N PHE A 41 -12.90 -0.56 -6.19
CA PHE A 41 -13.33 -0.97 -4.84
C PHE A 41 -13.28 -2.49 -4.62
N LEU A 42 -13.37 -3.29 -5.69
CA LEU A 42 -13.15 -4.73 -5.60
C LEU A 42 -11.69 -5.05 -5.23
N ALA A 43 -10.71 -4.28 -5.72
CA ALA A 43 -9.31 -4.44 -5.33
C ALA A 43 -9.12 -4.10 -3.85
N GLU A 44 -9.72 -3.02 -3.34
CA GLU A 44 -9.68 -2.68 -1.91
C GLU A 44 -10.30 -3.79 -1.04
N ALA A 45 -11.48 -4.28 -1.41
CA ALA A 45 -12.14 -5.36 -0.66
C ALA A 45 -11.31 -6.64 -0.62
N ARG A 46 -10.67 -7.02 -1.73
CA ARG A 46 -9.75 -8.18 -1.79
C ARG A 46 -8.52 -7.97 -0.94
N GLY A 47 -7.92 -6.79 -1.01
CA GLY A 47 -6.74 -6.45 -0.22
C GLY A 47 -7.03 -6.48 1.28
N LEU A 48 -8.14 -5.90 1.73
CA LEU A 48 -8.57 -5.99 3.14
C LEU A 48 -8.76 -7.44 3.59
N ALA A 49 -9.33 -8.30 2.74
CA ALA A 49 -9.46 -9.73 3.04
C ALA A 49 -8.11 -10.45 3.14
N VAL A 50 -7.10 -10.05 2.35
CA VAL A 50 -5.72 -10.57 2.48
C VAL A 50 -5.08 -10.09 3.79
N LEU A 51 -5.21 -8.80 4.13
CA LEU A 51 -4.64 -8.24 5.35
C LEU A 51 -5.26 -8.84 6.62
N SER A 52 -6.56 -9.16 6.61
CA SER A 52 -7.25 -9.76 7.77
C SER A 52 -6.78 -11.17 8.12
N SER A 53 -5.95 -11.79 7.29
CA SER A 53 -5.36 -13.11 7.57
C SER A 53 -4.23 -13.09 8.61
N ALA A 54 -3.74 -11.91 9.00
CA ALA A 54 -2.76 -11.70 10.06
C ALA A 54 -3.45 -11.11 11.31
N PRO A 55 -2.81 -11.14 12.50
CA PRO A 55 -3.34 -10.53 13.72
C PRO A 55 -3.22 -8.99 13.69
N LEU A 56 -3.76 -8.40 12.63
CA LEU A 56 -3.85 -6.96 12.40
C LEU A 56 -5.31 -6.56 12.27
N ARG A 57 -5.68 -5.46 12.88
CA ARG A 57 -7.02 -4.90 12.69
C ARG A 57 -7.13 -4.32 11.29
N VAL A 58 -8.17 -4.69 10.59
CA VAL A 58 -8.65 -4.09 9.34
C VAL A 58 -10.15 -3.89 9.43
N PRO A 59 -10.75 -2.91 8.72
CA PRO A 59 -12.19 -2.75 8.74
C PRO A 59 -12.88 -3.92 8.05
N ASP A 60 -13.98 -4.40 8.60
CA ASP A 60 -14.83 -5.39 7.95
C ASP A 60 -15.46 -4.79 6.70
N VAL A 61 -15.43 -5.56 5.60
CA VAL A 61 -16.12 -5.20 4.35
C VAL A 61 -17.59 -5.60 4.48
N ILE A 62 -18.46 -4.61 4.60
CA ILE A 62 -19.91 -4.81 4.72
C ILE A 62 -20.54 -5.06 3.35
N SER A 63 -20.14 -4.26 2.34
CA SER A 63 -20.62 -4.38 0.97
C SER A 63 -19.63 -3.73 0.01
N VAL A 64 -19.60 -4.21 -1.24
CA VAL A 64 -18.85 -3.60 -2.34
C VAL A 64 -19.71 -3.63 -3.59
N TRP A 65 -19.68 -2.53 -4.37
CA TRP A 65 -20.38 -2.40 -5.66
C TRP A 65 -19.49 -1.63 -6.66
N GLU A 66 -19.97 -1.45 -7.86
CA GLU A 66 -19.19 -0.86 -8.97
C GLU A 66 -18.54 0.48 -8.60
N HIS A 67 -19.27 1.34 -7.89
CA HIS A 67 -18.84 2.72 -7.59
C HIS A 67 -18.58 2.97 -6.11
N GLY A 68 -18.49 1.93 -5.27
CA GLY A 68 -18.26 2.16 -3.86
C GLY A 68 -18.00 0.92 -3.02
N ILE A 69 -17.63 1.19 -1.78
CA ILE A 69 -17.43 0.19 -0.74
C ILE A 69 -17.99 0.70 0.59
N ALA A 70 -18.69 -0.15 1.31
CA ALA A 70 -19.14 0.08 2.67
C ALA A 70 -18.32 -0.78 3.63
N LEU A 71 -17.70 -0.13 4.59
CA LEU A 71 -16.79 -0.71 5.56
C LEU A 71 -17.34 -0.46 6.98
N GLU A 72 -16.87 -1.22 7.93
CA GLU A 72 -17.01 -0.88 9.34
C GLU A 72 -16.41 0.51 9.62
N ASP A 73 -17.13 1.37 10.34
CA ASP A 73 -16.55 2.64 10.85
C ASP A 73 -15.80 2.37 12.16
N LEU A 74 -14.49 2.32 12.07
CA LEU A 74 -13.57 2.08 13.19
C LEU A 74 -13.56 3.21 14.24
N GLY A 75 -14.25 4.34 13.95
CA GLY A 75 -14.21 5.52 14.78
C GLY A 75 -12.83 6.18 14.76
N ARG A 76 -12.57 7.03 15.75
CA ARG A 76 -11.26 7.68 15.95
C ARG A 76 -10.88 7.66 17.41
N GLY A 77 -9.63 7.30 17.67
CA GLY A 77 -9.05 7.27 19.01
C GLY A 77 -7.59 7.72 19.00
N ARG A 78 -6.90 7.36 20.05
CA ARG A 78 -5.45 7.61 20.19
C ARG A 78 -4.78 6.31 20.63
N ALA A 79 -3.78 5.89 19.87
CA ALA A 79 -2.98 4.72 20.16
C ALA A 79 -1.98 4.99 21.30
N SER A 80 -1.83 4.03 22.20
CA SER A 80 -0.79 4.00 23.21
C SER A 80 0.52 3.42 22.63
N ALA A 81 1.61 3.50 23.38
CA ALA A 81 2.87 2.85 23.01
C ALA A 81 2.69 1.34 22.81
N ARG A 82 1.87 0.69 23.64
CA ARG A 82 1.56 -0.74 23.53
C ARG A 82 0.80 -1.09 22.24
N ASP A 83 -0.12 -0.21 21.79
CA ASP A 83 -0.86 -0.42 20.55
C ASP A 83 0.10 -0.33 19.35
N TRP A 84 1.06 0.59 19.36
CA TRP A 84 2.12 0.67 18.37
C TRP A 84 3.02 -0.57 18.35
N GLU A 85 3.41 -1.09 19.51
CA GLU A 85 4.16 -2.35 19.59
C GLU A 85 3.36 -3.53 19.04
N ASN A 86 2.06 -3.62 19.37
CA ASN A 86 1.17 -4.66 18.86
C ASN A 86 1.06 -4.58 17.35
N ALA A 87 0.88 -3.38 16.78
CA ALA A 87 0.84 -3.18 15.33
C ALA A 87 2.17 -3.59 14.65
N GLY A 88 3.31 -3.28 15.27
CA GLY A 88 4.62 -3.73 14.77
C GLY A 88 4.75 -5.25 14.73
N ARG A 89 4.31 -5.95 15.78
CA ARG A 89 4.29 -7.43 15.81
C ARG A 89 3.33 -7.99 14.76
N GLY A 90 2.12 -7.44 14.67
CA GLY A 90 1.13 -7.88 13.69
C GLY A 90 1.59 -7.69 12.24
N LEU A 91 2.30 -6.61 11.94
CA LEU A 91 2.90 -6.41 10.61
C LEU A 91 4.01 -7.44 10.34
N ALA A 92 4.82 -7.79 11.36
CA ALA A 92 5.82 -8.85 11.23
C ALA A 92 5.17 -10.20 10.93
N ASP A 93 4.06 -10.52 11.59
CA ASP A 93 3.29 -11.73 11.32
C ASP A 93 2.71 -11.76 9.90
N LEU A 94 2.22 -10.62 9.39
CA LEU A 94 1.78 -10.50 7.99
C LEU A 94 2.93 -10.82 7.03
N HIS A 95 4.10 -10.26 7.29
CA HIS A 95 5.30 -10.43 6.46
C HIS A 95 6.00 -11.80 6.64
N CYS A 96 5.65 -12.60 7.66
CA CYS A 96 6.15 -13.96 7.80
C CYS A 96 5.50 -14.97 6.84
N SER A 97 4.37 -14.63 6.24
CA SER A 97 3.64 -15.52 5.32
C SER A 97 4.20 -15.40 3.91
N ALA A 98 5.16 -16.27 3.57
CA ALA A 98 5.73 -16.33 2.22
C ALA A 98 4.69 -16.78 1.19
N GLY A 99 4.68 -16.11 0.04
CA GLY A 99 3.95 -16.52 -1.16
C GLY A 99 4.85 -17.33 -2.10
N GLU A 100 4.23 -17.89 -3.14
CA GLU A 100 4.97 -18.62 -4.18
C GLU A 100 5.61 -17.67 -5.21
N ARG A 101 4.93 -16.56 -5.51
CA ARG A 101 5.33 -15.57 -6.53
C ARG A 101 5.06 -14.15 -6.05
N PHE A 102 5.78 -13.20 -6.60
CA PHE A 102 5.49 -11.77 -6.48
C PHE A 102 4.25 -11.40 -7.27
N GLY A 103 3.54 -10.35 -6.84
CA GLY A 103 2.31 -9.91 -7.51
C GLY A 103 1.04 -10.48 -6.89
N LEU A 104 -0.02 -10.54 -7.69
CA LEU A 104 -1.34 -11.07 -7.33
C LEU A 104 -2.11 -11.36 -8.62
N ASP A 105 -3.00 -12.35 -8.62
CA ASP A 105 -3.81 -12.72 -9.80
C ASP A 105 -4.86 -11.65 -10.19
N SER A 106 -4.79 -10.49 -9.58
CA SER A 106 -5.67 -9.37 -9.88
C SER A 106 -4.91 -8.04 -9.85
N ARG A 107 -5.30 -7.13 -10.73
CA ARG A 107 -4.84 -5.75 -10.74
C ARG A 107 -5.13 -5.08 -9.40
N GLY A 108 -4.21 -4.21 -8.93
CA GLY A 108 -4.35 -3.37 -7.76
C GLY A 108 -4.44 -1.88 -8.12
N TRP A 109 -4.51 -1.05 -7.07
CA TRP A 109 -4.58 0.40 -7.17
C TRP A 109 -3.74 1.01 -6.04
N CYS A 110 -2.83 1.93 -6.40
CA CYS A 110 -2.08 2.72 -5.43
C CYS A 110 -2.48 4.19 -5.60
N GLY A 111 -3.36 4.68 -4.73
CA GLY A 111 -4.15 5.88 -5.01
C GLY A 111 -4.99 5.66 -6.28
N ASP A 112 -5.03 6.66 -7.18
CA ASP A 112 -5.75 6.57 -8.45
C ASP A 112 -4.93 5.89 -9.57
N SER A 113 -3.72 5.41 -9.27
CA SER A 113 -2.87 4.71 -10.25
C SER A 113 -3.16 3.23 -10.27
N THR A 114 -3.41 2.69 -11.47
CA THR A 114 -3.45 1.24 -11.67
C THR A 114 -2.10 0.62 -11.33
N GLN A 115 -2.13 -0.52 -10.63
CA GLN A 115 -0.96 -1.30 -10.25
C GLN A 115 -1.01 -2.66 -10.95
N ASP A 116 -0.07 -2.92 -11.86
CA ASP A 116 0.10 -4.22 -12.49
C ASP A 116 0.67 -5.19 -11.46
N ASN A 117 -0.10 -6.21 -11.13
CA ASN A 117 0.28 -7.26 -10.19
C ASN A 117 0.48 -8.61 -10.88
N THR A 118 0.62 -8.64 -12.21
CA THR A 118 0.88 -9.92 -12.93
C THR A 118 1.97 -10.70 -12.22
N PRO A 119 1.71 -11.95 -11.83
CA PRO A 119 2.65 -12.74 -11.03
C PRO A 119 4.01 -12.93 -11.71
N ASP A 120 5.06 -12.94 -10.89
CA ASP A 120 6.45 -13.09 -11.33
C ASP A 120 7.23 -13.91 -10.29
N GLU A 121 8.13 -14.78 -10.71
CA GLU A 121 9.00 -15.57 -9.83
C GLU A 121 10.23 -14.78 -9.38
N ASP A 122 10.63 -13.77 -10.18
CA ASP A 122 11.76 -12.89 -9.88
C ASP A 122 11.31 -11.55 -9.32
N GLY A 123 11.58 -11.31 -8.03
CA GLY A 123 11.25 -10.07 -7.35
C GLY A 123 11.98 -8.84 -7.90
N PHE A 124 13.19 -8.99 -8.41
CA PHE A 124 13.93 -7.89 -9.03
C PHE A 124 13.28 -7.48 -10.35
N HIS A 125 12.92 -8.46 -11.19
CA HIS A 125 12.18 -8.22 -12.42
C HIS A 125 10.80 -7.62 -12.14
N PHE A 126 10.06 -8.19 -11.18
CA PHE A 126 8.76 -7.66 -10.76
C PHE A 126 8.85 -6.18 -10.32
N PHE A 127 9.80 -5.85 -9.45
CA PHE A 127 9.95 -4.48 -8.94
C PHE A 127 10.45 -3.54 -10.02
N ALA A 128 11.39 -3.96 -10.87
CA ALA A 128 11.86 -3.17 -12.00
C ALA A 128 10.74 -2.84 -12.98
N GLU A 129 10.10 -3.85 -13.56
CA GLU A 129 9.18 -3.67 -14.67
C GLU A 129 7.80 -3.18 -14.22
N ARG A 130 7.23 -3.79 -13.15
CA ARG A 130 5.85 -3.52 -12.75
C ARG A 130 5.71 -2.40 -11.71
N ARG A 131 6.81 -1.93 -11.17
CA ARG A 131 6.81 -0.82 -10.21
C ARG A 131 7.58 0.38 -10.77
N LEU A 132 8.90 0.28 -10.90
CA LEU A 132 9.74 1.42 -11.24
C LEU A 132 9.54 1.89 -12.68
N LEU A 133 9.77 1.01 -13.66
CA LEU A 133 9.69 1.36 -15.08
C LEU A 133 8.24 1.66 -15.51
N ALA A 134 7.25 0.96 -14.97
CA ALA A 134 5.85 1.26 -15.24
C ALA A 134 5.49 2.71 -14.88
N GLN A 135 5.91 3.16 -13.70
CA GLN A 135 5.66 4.54 -13.26
C GLN A 135 6.57 5.54 -13.98
N GLY A 136 7.84 5.16 -14.23
CA GLY A 136 8.80 5.99 -14.97
C GLY A 136 8.33 6.30 -16.39
N ARG A 137 7.93 5.27 -17.15
CA ARG A 137 7.38 5.41 -18.52
C ARG A 137 6.16 6.33 -18.54
N ARG A 138 5.21 6.12 -17.59
CA ARG A 138 4.03 6.99 -17.47
C ARG A 138 4.41 8.45 -17.20
N ALA A 139 5.40 8.71 -16.34
CA ALA A 139 5.86 10.06 -16.04
C ALA A 139 6.60 10.68 -17.24
N PHE A 140 7.37 9.89 -17.97
CA PHE A 140 8.07 10.29 -19.19
C PHE A 140 7.09 10.67 -20.31
N ASP A 141 6.08 9.82 -20.58
CA ASP A 141 5.05 10.06 -21.59
C ASP A 141 4.24 11.34 -21.32
N ARG A 142 4.14 11.73 -20.05
CA ARG A 142 3.50 12.97 -19.59
C ARG A 142 4.45 14.17 -19.56
N GLY A 143 5.71 14.02 -19.96
CA GLY A 143 6.72 15.08 -19.93
C GLY A 143 7.17 15.50 -18.52
N LEU A 144 6.96 14.65 -17.51
CA LEU A 144 7.38 14.90 -16.12
C LEU A 144 8.80 14.43 -15.84
N LEU A 145 9.32 13.47 -16.64
CA LEU A 145 10.71 13.00 -16.64
C LEU A 145 11.37 13.29 -17.97
N GLU A 146 12.68 13.50 -17.95
CA GLU A 146 13.52 13.69 -19.13
C GLU A 146 14.22 12.38 -19.52
N HIS A 147 14.81 12.35 -20.71
CA HIS A 147 15.59 11.17 -21.19
C HIS A 147 16.71 10.79 -20.23
N ASP A 148 17.35 11.74 -19.55
CA ASP A 148 18.40 11.45 -18.58
C ASP A 148 17.86 10.77 -17.33
N ASP A 149 16.71 11.23 -16.82
CA ASP A 149 16.01 10.62 -15.69
C ASP A 149 15.66 9.16 -16.02
N MET A 150 15.20 8.87 -17.24
CA MET A 150 14.88 7.51 -17.67
C MET A 150 16.10 6.63 -17.79
N ARG A 151 17.23 7.11 -18.35
CA ARG A 151 18.49 6.34 -18.40
C ARG A 151 18.98 5.97 -17.00
N GLN A 152 18.90 6.90 -16.04
CA GLN A 152 19.27 6.65 -14.65
C GLN A 152 18.34 5.58 -14.03
N LEU A 153 17.02 5.67 -14.27
CA LEU A 153 16.06 4.69 -13.78
C LEU A 153 16.32 3.28 -14.35
N GLU A 154 16.59 3.18 -15.63
CA GLU A 154 16.92 1.92 -16.32
C GLU A 154 18.23 1.32 -15.77
N SER A 155 19.26 2.16 -15.53
CA SER A 155 20.51 1.75 -14.89
C SER A 155 20.27 1.18 -13.48
N ILE A 156 19.42 1.82 -12.68
CA ILE A 156 19.03 1.34 -11.35
C ILE A 156 18.33 -0.02 -11.48
N CYS A 157 17.34 -0.12 -12.37
CA CYS A 157 16.58 -1.35 -12.58
C CYS A 157 17.47 -2.55 -12.98
N ALA A 158 18.46 -2.33 -13.84
CA ALA A 158 19.41 -3.35 -14.25
C ALA A 158 20.31 -3.86 -13.10
N ARG A 159 20.49 -3.08 -12.04
CA ARG A 159 21.40 -3.35 -10.93
C ARG A 159 20.70 -3.59 -9.59
N LEU A 160 19.38 -3.77 -9.57
CA LEU A 160 18.62 -3.97 -8.31
C LEU A 160 19.17 -5.13 -7.48
N CYS A 161 19.59 -6.22 -8.10
CA CYS A 161 20.15 -7.39 -7.40
C CYS A 161 21.50 -7.13 -6.70
N GLU A 162 22.21 -6.06 -7.06
CA GLU A 162 23.43 -5.62 -6.38
C GLU A 162 23.10 -4.77 -5.13
N MET A 163 21.94 -4.11 -5.12
CA MET A 163 21.56 -3.12 -4.11
C MET A 163 20.54 -3.65 -3.08
N LEU A 164 19.76 -4.63 -3.48
CA LEU A 164 18.71 -5.24 -2.65
C LEU A 164 19.02 -6.72 -2.40
N PRO A 165 18.83 -7.22 -1.19
CA PRO A 165 18.98 -8.64 -0.91
C PRO A 165 17.86 -9.44 -1.58
N LYS A 166 18.14 -10.66 -2.00
CA LYS A 166 17.11 -11.60 -2.45
C LYS A 166 16.25 -11.98 -1.23
N GLN A 167 14.96 -11.75 -1.33
CA GLN A 167 13.97 -12.05 -0.31
C GLN A 167 12.78 -12.79 -0.95
N PRO A 168 12.09 -13.65 -0.20
CA PRO A 168 10.85 -14.26 -0.69
C PRO A 168 9.76 -13.20 -0.84
N PRO A 169 8.76 -13.45 -1.72
CA PRO A 169 7.55 -12.65 -1.74
C PRO A 169 6.75 -12.88 -0.46
N VAL A 170 6.33 -11.79 0.18
CA VAL A 170 5.45 -11.83 1.35
C VAL A 170 4.23 -10.94 1.10
N ARG A 171 3.17 -11.11 1.89
CA ARG A 171 2.02 -10.22 1.82
C ARG A 171 2.43 -8.83 2.26
N VAL A 172 2.24 -7.82 1.41
CA VAL A 172 2.51 -6.41 1.72
C VAL A 172 1.24 -5.59 1.52
N HIS A 173 1.10 -4.53 2.29
CA HIS A 173 0.06 -3.54 2.10
C HIS A 173 0.22 -2.83 0.76
N GLY A 174 1.46 -2.54 0.37
CA GLY A 174 1.82 -1.94 -0.91
C GLY A 174 1.64 -0.43 -1.00
N ASP A 175 0.99 0.19 0.01
CA ASP A 175 0.87 1.64 0.19
C ASP A 175 0.81 1.98 1.69
N LEU A 176 1.75 1.45 2.48
CA LEU A 176 1.75 1.55 3.94
C LEU A 176 2.43 2.84 4.41
N TRP A 177 1.75 3.97 4.30
CA TRP A 177 2.17 5.23 4.92
C TRP A 177 1.34 5.52 6.17
N MET A 178 1.75 6.54 6.95
CA MET A 178 1.09 6.87 8.21
C MET A 178 -0.40 7.19 8.09
N GLY A 179 -0.88 7.65 6.91
CA GLY A 179 -2.30 7.89 6.66
C GLY A 179 -3.13 6.60 6.56
N ASN A 180 -2.50 5.47 6.26
CA ASN A 180 -3.14 4.16 6.18
C ASN A 180 -3.01 3.34 7.48
N VAL A 181 -2.41 3.93 8.52
CA VAL A 181 -2.41 3.40 9.90
C VAL A 181 -3.41 4.20 10.74
N HIS A 182 -4.56 3.60 11.01
CA HIS A 182 -5.69 4.26 11.66
C HIS A 182 -5.80 3.89 13.14
N ALA A 183 -5.89 4.91 14.02
CA ALA A 183 -6.19 4.68 15.44
C ALA A 183 -7.71 4.56 15.64
N CYS A 184 -8.19 3.37 15.95
CA CYS A 184 -9.59 3.06 16.21
C CYS A 184 -10.11 3.72 17.50
N ALA A 185 -11.42 3.78 17.68
CA ALA A 185 -12.05 4.37 18.86
C ALA A 185 -11.58 3.74 20.19
N ASN A 186 -11.21 2.47 20.19
CA ASN A 186 -10.67 1.73 21.34
C ASN A 186 -9.14 1.90 21.52
N GLY A 187 -8.45 2.66 20.66
CA GLY A 187 -7.01 2.89 20.67
C GLY A 187 -6.20 1.87 19.84
N GLU A 188 -6.79 0.74 19.47
CA GLU A 188 -6.15 -0.25 18.60
C GLU A 188 -5.78 0.38 17.24
N LEU A 189 -4.67 -0.08 16.64
CA LEU A 189 -4.26 0.36 15.30
C LEU A 189 -4.76 -0.61 14.24
N ALA A 190 -5.37 -0.04 13.20
CA ALA A 190 -5.85 -0.76 12.03
C ALA A 190 -5.13 -0.32 10.77
N LEU A 191 -4.97 -1.24 9.82
CA LEU A 191 -4.59 -0.94 8.44
C LEU A 191 -5.84 -0.73 7.60
N ILE A 192 -5.86 0.34 6.81
CA ILE A 192 -6.96 0.72 5.92
C ILE A 192 -6.45 0.88 4.48
N ASP A 193 -7.36 1.00 3.50
CA ASP A 193 -7.01 1.22 2.09
C ASP A 193 -6.19 0.08 1.45
N GLY A 194 -6.77 -1.11 1.39
CA GLY A 194 -6.14 -2.34 0.87
C GLY A 194 -5.98 -2.41 -0.66
N GLY A 195 -6.19 -1.33 -1.43
CA GLY A 195 -6.18 -1.36 -2.91
C GLY A 195 -4.86 -1.78 -3.53
N ALA A 196 -3.73 -1.53 -2.86
CA ALA A 196 -2.38 -1.81 -3.35
C ALA A 196 -1.79 -3.15 -2.86
N VAL A 197 -2.55 -3.95 -2.12
CA VAL A 197 -2.09 -5.23 -1.54
C VAL A 197 -1.63 -6.20 -2.63
N HIS A 198 -0.48 -6.80 -2.41
CA HIS A 198 0.10 -7.82 -3.28
C HIS A 198 1.16 -8.64 -2.52
N TYR A 199 1.78 -9.63 -3.18
CA TYR A 199 3.00 -10.27 -2.69
C TYR A 199 4.21 -9.47 -3.17
N GLY A 200 4.99 -8.94 -2.24
CA GLY A 200 6.16 -8.07 -2.47
C GLY A 200 7.26 -8.29 -1.44
N TRP A 201 8.18 -7.35 -1.33
CA TRP A 201 9.19 -7.37 -0.28
C TRP A 201 8.69 -6.66 0.98
N ALA A 202 8.83 -7.30 2.14
CA ALA A 202 8.50 -6.72 3.44
C ALA A 202 9.12 -5.32 3.67
N GLU A 203 10.36 -5.13 3.21
CA GLU A 203 11.07 -3.86 3.35
C GLU A 203 10.42 -2.71 2.57
N ALA A 204 9.59 -2.99 1.54
CA ALA A 204 8.88 -1.94 0.81
C ALA A 204 7.82 -1.26 1.70
N ASP A 205 7.06 -2.03 2.50
CA ASP A 205 6.11 -1.46 3.46
C ASP A 205 6.83 -0.69 4.57
N LEU A 206 7.95 -1.23 5.10
CA LEU A 206 8.75 -0.52 6.09
C LEU A 206 9.32 0.80 5.56
N ALA A 207 9.79 0.80 4.30
CA ALA A 207 10.28 1.99 3.64
C ALA A 207 9.18 3.05 3.50
N MET A 208 7.97 2.64 3.06
CA MET A 208 6.84 3.55 2.87
C MET A 208 6.40 4.22 4.18
N LEU A 209 6.46 3.51 5.31
CA LEU A 209 6.19 4.08 6.64
C LEU A 209 7.14 5.24 7.01
N THR A 210 8.28 5.38 6.33
CA THR A 210 9.24 6.46 6.61
C THR A 210 9.18 7.62 5.62
N LEU A 211 8.34 7.54 4.58
CA LEU A 211 8.36 8.52 3.49
C LEU A 211 7.65 9.84 3.85
N PHE A 212 6.53 9.76 4.56
CA PHE A 212 5.69 10.91 4.91
C PHE A 212 5.40 10.99 6.42
N GLY A 213 6.36 10.67 7.22
CA GLY A 213 6.28 10.55 8.67
C GLY A 213 6.61 9.14 9.12
N GLU A 214 6.94 8.96 10.39
CA GLU A 214 7.31 7.64 10.93
C GLU A 214 6.44 7.26 12.12
N PRO A 215 6.13 5.95 12.29
CA PRO A 215 5.65 5.41 13.55
C PRO A 215 6.66 5.68 14.69
N PRO A 216 6.21 5.62 15.95
CA PRO A 216 7.13 5.65 17.09
C PRO A 216 8.18 4.54 17.02
N ALA A 217 9.35 4.76 17.60
CA ALA A 217 10.44 3.78 17.63
C ALA A 217 10.02 2.42 18.21
N SER A 218 9.04 2.40 19.14
CA SER A 218 8.49 1.18 19.72
C SER A 218 7.85 0.25 18.66
N PHE A 219 7.22 0.79 17.63
CA PHE A 219 6.69 0.02 16.50
C PHE A 219 7.82 -0.73 15.78
N PHE A 220 8.86 0.01 15.35
CA PHE A 220 9.97 -0.60 14.61
C PHE A 220 10.75 -1.60 15.47
N CYS A 221 10.99 -1.30 16.75
CA CYS A 221 11.65 -2.24 17.67
C CYS A 221 10.85 -3.55 17.81
N ALA A 222 9.51 -3.46 17.93
CA ALA A 222 8.64 -4.63 18.02
C ALA A 222 8.64 -5.43 16.73
N TYR A 223 8.54 -4.74 15.57
CA TYR A 223 8.62 -5.36 14.25
C TYR A 223 9.96 -6.08 14.03
N GLU A 224 11.08 -5.37 14.19
CA GLU A 224 12.44 -5.88 13.96
C GLU A 224 12.74 -7.10 14.85
N THR A 225 12.27 -7.06 16.11
CA THR A 225 12.38 -8.19 17.04
C THR A 225 11.58 -9.40 16.60
N ALA A 226 10.31 -9.20 16.21
CA ALA A 226 9.42 -10.28 15.80
C ALA A 226 9.84 -10.89 14.46
N ALA A 227 10.18 -10.06 13.47
CA ALA A 227 10.65 -10.49 12.16
C ALA A 227 12.11 -10.99 12.14
N LYS A 228 12.85 -10.84 13.25
CA LYS A 228 14.27 -11.19 13.36
C LYS A 228 15.16 -10.55 12.31
N ILE A 229 14.89 -9.31 11.97
CA ILE A 229 15.69 -8.51 11.04
C ILE A 229 16.45 -7.40 11.76
N ASP A 230 17.53 -6.95 11.17
CA ASP A 230 18.29 -5.80 11.65
C ASP A 230 17.84 -4.50 11.00
N LYS A 231 18.43 -3.39 11.42
CA LYS A 231 18.08 -2.04 10.94
C LYS A 231 18.64 -1.70 9.55
N THR A 232 19.35 -2.62 8.87
CA THR A 232 19.99 -2.34 7.57
C THR A 232 19.00 -2.05 6.47
N TRP A 233 17.74 -2.49 6.59
CA TRP A 233 16.66 -2.15 5.67
C TRP A 233 16.51 -0.64 5.48
N ARG A 234 16.78 0.18 6.51
CA ARG A 234 16.73 1.65 6.43
C ARG A 234 17.69 2.24 5.40
N LYS A 235 18.81 1.57 5.11
CA LYS A 235 19.75 2.01 4.06
C LYS A 235 19.15 1.86 2.65
N ARG A 236 18.22 0.94 2.48
CA ARG A 236 17.53 0.62 1.22
C ARG A 236 16.20 1.37 1.04
N ALA A 237 15.69 1.97 2.13
CA ALA A 237 14.37 2.60 2.14
C ALA A 237 14.19 3.66 1.05
N ALA A 238 15.22 4.49 0.76
CA ALA A 238 15.13 5.50 -0.29
C ALA A 238 14.95 4.87 -1.68
N LEU A 239 15.63 3.76 -1.97
CA LEU A 239 15.49 3.03 -3.23
C LEU A 239 14.10 2.39 -3.37
N LEU A 240 13.60 1.75 -2.31
CA LEU A 240 12.27 1.15 -2.30
C LEU A 240 11.16 2.19 -2.43
N ASN A 241 11.33 3.34 -1.78
CA ASN A 241 10.41 4.48 -1.88
C ASN A 241 10.40 5.17 -3.26
N LEU A 242 11.36 4.87 -4.16
CA LEU A 242 11.36 5.43 -5.51
C LEU A 242 10.06 5.11 -6.26
N TYR A 243 9.48 3.92 -6.04
CA TYR A 243 8.16 3.58 -6.60
C TYR A 243 7.08 4.59 -6.19
N HIS A 244 6.97 4.87 -4.90
CA HIS A 244 5.96 5.80 -4.38
C HIS A 244 6.23 7.25 -4.81
N LEU A 245 7.49 7.67 -4.87
CA LEU A 245 7.86 8.99 -5.38
C LEU A 245 7.47 9.16 -6.86
N LEU A 246 7.72 8.15 -7.69
CA LEU A 246 7.30 8.14 -9.11
C LEU A 246 5.77 8.10 -9.23
N ASN A 247 5.08 7.33 -8.39
CA ASN A 247 3.63 7.31 -8.36
C ASN A 247 3.05 8.69 -7.96
N HIS A 248 3.61 9.33 -6.94
CA HIS A 248 3.20 10.67 -6.52
C HIS A 248 3.53 11.74 -7.57
N LEU A 249 4.66 11.62 -8.27
CA LEU A 249 4.97 12.47 -9.42
C LEU A 249 3.86 12.36 -10.49
N ASN A 250 3.39 11.16 -10.77
CA ASN A 250 2.30 10.94 -11.72
C ASN A 250 0.95 11.46 -11.21
N LEU A 251 0.63 11.34 -9.92
CA LEU A 251 -0.65 11.75 -9.36
C LEU A 251 -0.73 13.25 -9.07
N PHE A 252 0.35 13.83 -8.54
CA PHE A 252 0.34 15.17 -7.94
C PHE A 252 1.29 16.15 -8.61
N GLY A 253 2.04 15.71 -9.64
CA GLY A 253 2.85 16.59 -10.50
C GLY A 253 4.24 16.92 -9.95
N ALA A 254 4.84 17.97 -10.53
CA ALA A 254 6.26 18.28 -10.46
C ALA A 254 6.83 18.54 -9.05
N SER A 255 6.00 18.74 -8.03
CA SER A 255 6.46 18.89 -6.64
C SER A 255 7.26 17.69 -6.13
N TYR A 256 7.05 16.51 -6.70
CA TYR A 256 7.75 15.26 -6.36
C TYR A 256 9.02 15.01 -7.20
N LEU A 257 9.24 15.76 -8.29
CA LEU A 257 10.38 15.57 -9.20
C LEU A 257 11.73 15.69 -8.50
N GLY A 258 11.88 16.64 -7.58
CA GLY A 258 13.11 16.83 -6.82
C GLY A 258 13.46 15.59 -5.98
N GLY A 259 12.47 14.97 -5.35
CA GLY A 259 12.63 13.72 -4.59
C GLY A 259 13.05 12.56 -5.50
N VAL A 260 12.37 12.38 -6.63
CA VAL A 260 12.70 11.35 -7.63
C VAL A 260 14.16 11.52 -8.09
N ARG A 261 14.56 12.71 -8.57
CA ARG A 261 15.92 13.00 -9.06
C ARG A 261 16.99 12.81 -7.97
N THR A 262 16.67 13.06 -6.70
CA THR A 262 17.60 12.82 -5.59
C THR A 262 17.90 11.33 -5.46
N VAL A 263 16.91 10.47 -5.56
CA VAL A 263 17.10 9.01 -5.50
C VAL A 263 17.80 8.51 -6.77
N LEU A 264 17.41 8.98 -7.95
CA LEU A 264 18.06 8.60 -9.22
C LEU A 264 19.56 8.88 -9.15
N ARG A 265 20.00 10.09 -8.82
CA ARG A 265 21.42 10.46 -8.72
C ARG A 265 22.19 9.68 -7.66
N ARG A 266 21.54 9.17 -6.64
CA ARG A 266 22.19 8.42 -5.56
C ARG A 266 22.51 6.98 -5.97
N TYR A 267 21.71 6.38 -6.84
CA TYR A 267 21.74 4.95 -7.13
C TYR A 267 22.09 4.60 -8.59
N SER A 268 22.09 5.59 -9.51
CA SER A 268 22.47 5.40 -10.92
C SER A 268 23.98 5.18 -11.13
#